data_013248c495756de2dc0b564469e9f30f
#
_entry.id   013248c495756de2dc0b564469e9f30f
#
_cell.length_a   1.000
_cell.length_b   1.000
_cell.length_c   1.000
_cell.angle_alpha   90.00
_cell.angle_beta   90.00
_cell.angle_gamma   90.00
#
_symmetry.space_group_name_H-M   'P 1'
#
loop_
_entity.id
_entity.type
_entity.pdbx_description
1 polymer ?
#
loop_
_entity_poly.entity_id
_entity_poly.type
_entity_poly.pdbx_seq_one_letter_code
_entity_poly.pdbx_strand_id
1 'polypeptide(L)'
;ALALRGRRVLLVDLDPQGNLTDHLLGDPPEGQERASIYDVLVEGKPILDAATVAVPTGHKVGLVGRNGAGKTTLLKLITGELSPDDGSITISKDARIGHVAQEAPGGEDSPVGWVLAADTERASLLDEAETASDPGRIADIHQRLSDIDAHAAPARAAAILAGLGFDSSAQLRPCREFSGGWRMRVALAAILFLEPEILLLDEPTNYLDLEGTLWLEGYLRTYPHTVLMVSHDRDLLNRAVGAILHLERGKLTLYTGGYDTFEETRREKQRLELKLQ
;
A
#
# COMPACT_ATOMS: atom_id res chain seq x y z
N ALA A 1 1.05 21.26 11.01
CA ALA A 1 -0.29 21.52 11.59
C ALA A 1 -1.26 20.35 11.48
N LEU A 2 -1.15 19.47 10.47
CA LEU A 2 -2.02 18.28 10.31
C LEU A 2 -1.65 17.15 11.27
N ALA A 3 -0.37 16.97 11.54
CA ALA A 3 0.13 15.96 12.50
C ALA A 3 -0.30 16.28 13.96
N LEU A 4 -0.42 17.55 14.31
CA LEU A 4 -0.81 18.01 15.66
C LEU A 4 -2.29 17.75 16.01
N ARG A 5 -3.11 17.31 15.06
CA ARG A 5 -4.55 17.01 15.28
C ARG A 5 -4.88 15.52 15.44
N GLY A 6 -3.88 14.68 15.71
CA GLY A 6 -4.08 13.22 15.89
C GLY A 6 -4.46 12.48 14.61
N ARG A 7 -4.28 13.08 13.44
CA ARG A 7 -4.50 12.40 12.16
C ARG A 7 -3.26 11.62 11.78
N ARG A 8 -3.42 10.38 11.33
CA ARG A 8 -2.34 9.58 10.78
C ARG A 8 -2.04 10.10 9.37
N VAL A 9 -0.78 10.39 9.07
CA VAL A 9 -0.33 10.94 7.79
C VAL A 9 0.89 10.16 7.34
N LEU A 10 0.92 9.77 6.06
CA LEU A 10 2.15 9.39 5.39
C LEU A 10 2.82 10.68 4.91
N LEU A 11 3.97 11.04 5.48
CA LEU A 11 4.76 12.19 5.08
C LEU A 11 6.00 11.69 4.34
N VAL A 12 6.15 12.10 3.09
CA VAL A 12 7.35 11.87 2.29
C VAL A 12 8.02 13.22 2.09
N ASP A 13 9.12 13.48 2.81
CA ASP A 13 9.92 14.70 2.69
C ASP A 13 11.18 14.37 1.88
N LEU A 14 11.26 14.94 0.69
CA LEU A 14 12.37 14.81 -0.24
C LEU A 14 13.12 16.15 -0.39
N ASP A 15 12.84 17.15 0.47
CA ASP A 15 13.56 18.43 0.49
C ASP A 15 14.86 18.27 1.29
N PRO A 16 16.02 18.56 0.70
CA PRO A 16 17.31 18.51 1.39
C PRO A 16 17.42 19.33 2.65
N GLN A 17 16.61 20.38 2.75
CA GLN A 17 16.63 21.28 3.89
C GLN A 17 15.62 20.90 4.98
N GLY A 18 14.79 19.86 4.76
CA GLY A 18 13.85 19.34 5.76
C GLY A 18 12.80 20.34 6.23
N ASN A 19 12.59 21.41 5.50
CA ASN A 19 11.78 22.56 5.94
C ASN A 19 10.35 22.19 6.35
N LEU A 20 9.74 21.21 5.67
CA LEU A 20 8.39 20.77 6.02
C LEU A 20 8.41 19.91 7.28
N THR A 21 9.40 19.04 7.41
CA THR A 21 9.57 18.15 8.54
C THR A 21 9.81 18.95 9.81
N ASP A 22 10.66 20.00 9.77
CA ASP A 22 10.93 20.89 10.89
C ASP A 22 9.70 21.69 11.31
N HIS A 23 8.90 22.17 10.35
CA HIS A 23 7.67 22.91 10.64
C HIS A 23 6.55 22.04 11.24
N LEU A 24 6.51 20.76 10.89
CA LEU A 24 5.42 19.86 11.31
C LEU A 24 5.76 18.99 12.51
N LEU A 25 7.01 18.59 12.69
CA LEU A 25 7.43 17.62 13.70
C LEU A 25 8.32 18.20 14.80
N GLY A 26 8.79 19.45 14.68
CA GLY A 26 9.75 20.07 15.61
C GLY A 26 11.14 19.43 15.51
N ASP A 27 12.07 19.88 16.33
CA ASP A 27 13.44 19.37 16.36
C ASP A 27 13.49 17.88 16.81
N PRO A 28 14.35 17.03 16.21
CA PRO A 28 14.55 15.67 16.64
C PRO A 28 15.13 15.64 18.07
N PRO A 29 14.87 14.55 18.84
CA PRO A 29 15.54 14.36 20.12
C PRO A 29 17.05 14.39 19.97
N GLU A 30 17.76 14.96 20.96
CA GLU A 30 19.23 15.04 20.95
C GLU A 30 19.86 13.65 20.68
N GLY A 31 20.72 13.59 19.66
CA GLY A 31 21.46 12.37 19.28
C GLY A 31 20.82 11.53 18.16
N GLN A 32 19.70 11.96 17.56
CA GLN A 32 19.17 11.37 16.35
C GLN A 32 19.29 12.36 15.18
N GLU A 33 20.18 12.06 14.24
CA GLU A 33 20.20 12.75 12.94
C GLU A 33 19.00 12.31 12.12
N ARG A 34 18.27 13.27 11.53
CA ARG A 34 17.24 12.99 10.54
C ARG A 34 17.94 12.58 9.23
N ALA A 35 17.71 11.36 8.78
CA ALA A 35 18.18 10.94 7.47
C ALA A 35 17.32 11.61 6.38
N SER A 36 17.96 12.23 5.40
CA SER A 36 17.36 12.97 4.28
C SER A 36 17.50 12.19 2.97
N ILE A 37 16.53 12.17 2.03
CA ILE A 37 16.62 11.42 0.76
C ILE A 37 17.35 12.27 -0.30
N TYR A 38 18.66 12.08 -0.41
CA TYR A 38 19.42 12.43 -1.61
C TYR A 38 19.95 11.14 -2.25
N ASP A 39 19.77 11.03 -3.54
CA ASP A 39 20.44 10.05 -4.38
C ASP A 39 20.17 8.56 -4.10
N VAL A 40 18.94 8.10 -4.33
CA VAL A 40 18.83 6.72 -4.79
C VAL A 40 19.40 6.68 -6.20
N LEU A 41 20.68 6.30 -6.31
CA LEU A 41 21.41 6.31 -7.56
C LEU A 41 21.15 5.03 -8.36
N VAL A 42 20.68 5.16 -9.60
CA VAL A 42 20.89 4.16 -10.65
C VAL A 42 21.86 4.78 -11.66
N GLU A 43 23.00 4.17 -11.85
CA GLU A 43 24.04 4.64 -12.76
C GLU A 43 24.56 6.07 -12.49
N GLY A 44 24.67 6.45 -11.22
CA GLY A 44 25.20 7.76 -10.83
C GLY A 44 24.27 8.95 -11.04
N LYS A 45 22.97 8.74 -11.26
CA LYS A 45 21.95 9.80 -11.36
C LYS A 45 20.90 9.65 -10.26
N PRO A 46 20.47 10.75 -9.61
CA PRO A 46 19.39 10.70 -8.63
C PRO A 46 18.10 10.23 -9.28
N ILE A 47 17.43 9.26 -8.64
CA ILE A 47 16.11 8.79 -9.06
C ILE A 47 15.02 9.72 -8.54
N LEU A 48 15.21 10.26 -7.34
CA LEU A 48 14.33 11.22 -6.69
C LEU A 48 15.16 12.45 -6.31
N ASP A 49 14.69 13.63 -6.68
CA ASP A 49 15.30 14.92 -6.40
C ASP A 49 14.27 15.77 -5.66
N ALA A 50 14.70 16.36 -4.55
CA ALA A 50 13.97 17.31 -3.69
C ALA A 50 12.45 17.44 -3.92
N ALA A 51 11.65 16.60 -3.28
CA ALA A 51 10.19 16.76 -3.29
C ALA A 51 9.61 16.38 -1.94
N THR A 52 8.77 17.25 -1.39
CA THR A 52 8.03 17.00 -0.16
C THR A 52 6.57 16.80 -0.48
N VAL A 53 6.02 15.65 -0.10
CA VAL A 53 4.61 15.33 -0.30
C VAL A 53 4.03 14.67 0.95
N ALA A 54 2.84 15.08 1.34
CA ALA A 54 2.06 14.45 2.39
C ALA A 54 0.83 13.77 1.80
N VAL A 55 0.65 12.48 2.10
CA VAL A 55 -0.56 11.72 1.76
C VAL A 55 -1.41 11.58 3.04
N PRO A 56 -2.57 12.26 3.12
CA PRO A 56 -3.42 12.16 4.31
C PRO A 56 -4.02 10.76 4.49
N THR A 57 -4.28 10.38 5.74
CA THR A 57 -4.92 9.09 6.07
C THR A 57 -6.28 8.93 5.38
N GLY A 58 -6.53 7.74 4.87
CA GLY A 58 -7.78 7.38 4.21
C GLY A 58 -7.85 7.81 2.74
N HIS A 59 -6.84 8.52 2.23
CA HIS A 59 -6.80 8.92 0.83
C HIS A 59 -6.39 7.74 -0.06
N LYS A 60 -6.99 7.69 -1.26
CA LYS A 60 -6.61 6.78 -2.33
C LYS A 60 -5.86 7.60 -3.35
N VAL A 61 -4.59 7.26 -3.55
CA VAL A 61 -3.66 8.02 -4.39
C VAL A 61 -3.08 7.12 -5.47
N GLY A 62 -3.16 7.56 -6.71
CA GLY A 62 -2.51 6.91 -7.84
C GLY A 62 -1.10 7.48 -8.04
N LEU A 63 -0.07 6.64 -8.01
CA LEU A 63 1.30 7.03 -8.33
C LEU A 63 1.55 6.81 -9.82
N VAL A 64 1.74 7.89 -10.55
CA VAL A 64 1.95 7.87 -12.00
C VAL A 64 3.30 8.49 -12.37
N GLY A 65 3.88 8.03 -13.47
CA GLY A 65 5.14 8.51 -14.00
C GLY A 65 5.63 7.61 -15.12
N ARG A 66 6.62 8.07 -15.89
CA ARG A 66 7.20 7.27 -16.98
C ARG A 66 7.82 5.98 -16.44
N ASN A 67 7.95 4.96 -17.32
CA ASN A 67 8.69 3.75 -16.98
C ASN A 67 10.15 4.13 -16.66
N GLY A 68 10.69 3.55 -15.58
CA GLY A 68 12.01 3.89 -15.07
C GLY A 68 12.09 5.21 -14.28
N ALA A 69 10.98 5.89 -14.01
CA ALA A 69 10.99 7.13 -13.22
C ALA A 69 11.27 6.93 -11.72
N GLY A 70 11.23 5.68 -11.21
CA GLY A 70 11.47 5.37 -9.81
C GLY A 70 10.22 5.05 -8.98
N LYS A 71 9.08 4.76 -9.62
CA LYS A 71 7.83 4.42 -8.90
C LYS A 71 8.00 3.23 -7.95
N THR A 72 8.51 2.10 -8.46
CA THR A 72 8.78 0.89 -7.64
C THR A 72 9.85 1.16 -6.57
N THR A 73 10.84 2.00 -6.87
CA THR A 73 11.84 2.42 -5.89
C THR A 73 11.20 3.20 -4.75
N LEU A 74 10.27 4.11 -5.04
CA LEU A 74 9.52 4.83 -4.00
C LEU A 74 8.71 3.87 -3.14
N LEU A 75 8.05 2.87 -3.72
CA LEU A 75 7.34 1.86 -2.94
C LEU A 75 8.30 1.09 -2.02
N LYS A 76 9.48 0.68 -2.50
CA LYS A 76 10.50 -0.01 -1.70
C LYS A 76 11.08 0.86 -0.58
N LEU A 77 11.18 2.15 -0.78
CA LEU A 77 11.56 3.09 0.28
C LEU A 77 10.47 3.19 1.35
N ILE A 78 9.20 3.21 0.96
CA ILE A 78 8.07 3.24 1.90
C ILE A 78 7.97 1.95 2.69
N THR A 79 8.25 0.78 2.08
CA THR A 79 8.25 -0.53 2.78
C THR A 79 9.48 -0.73 3.66
N GLY A 80 10.50 0.11 3.52
CA GLY A 80 11.78 -0.06 4.22
C GLY A 80 12.69 -1.13 3.61
N GLU A 81 12.36 -1.68 2.44
CA GLU A 81 13.25 -2.58 1.68
C GLU A 81 14.50 -1.87 1.16
N LEU A 82 14.39 -0.56 0.93
CA LEU A 82 15.49 0.32 0.63
C LEU A 82 15.55 1.44 1.68
N SER A 83 16.76 1.83 2.05
CA SER A 83 16.98 3.02 2.86
C SER A 83 17.24 4.22 1.95
N PRO A 84 16.69 5.39 2.25
CA PRO A 84 17.05 6.60 1.54
C PRO A 84 18.51 6.98 1.85
N ASP A 85 19.22 7.49 0.85
CA ASP A 85 20.58 8.01 1.04
C ASP A 85 20.53 9.38 1.73
N ASP A 86 19.46 10.13 1.49
CA ASP A 86 19.18 11.43 2.09
C ASP A 86 17.65 11.65 2.14
N GLY A 87 17.12 12.52 3.03
CA GLY A 87 15.68 12.69 3.25
C GLY A 87 15.08 11.75 4.28
N SER A 88 13.79 11.87 4.52
CA SER A 88 13.09 11.00 5.45
C SER A 88 11.70 10.61 4.94
N ILE A 89 11.32 9.36 5.23
CA ILE A 89 9.94 8.91 5.08
C ILE A 89 9.38 8.73 6.47
N THR A 90 8.40 9.54 6.81
CA THR A 90 7.74 9.47 8.11
C THR A 90 6.39 8.79 7.97
N ILE A 91 6.24 7.66 8.64
CA ILE A 91 5.03 6.87 8.70
C ILE A 91 4.58 6.80 10.15
N SER A 92 3.27 6.85 10.38
CA SER A 92 2.72 6.71 11.73
C SER A 92 3.23 5.42 12.39
N LYS A 93 3.74 5.50 13.62
CA LYS A 93 4.41 4.35 14.31
C LYS A 93 3.56 3.09 14.38
N ASP A 94 2.23 3.25 14.43
CA ASP A 94 1.29 2.14 14.57
C ASP A 94 0.67 1.72 13.22
N ALA A 95 1.11 2.31 12.08
CA ALA A 95 0.56 1.98 10.79
C ALA A 95 1.22 0.72 10.22
N ARG A 96 0.42 -0.31 10.00
CA ARG A 96 0.86 -1.50 9.25
C ARG A 96 0.86 -1.16 7.77
N ILE A 97 1.98 -1.46 7.11
CA ILE A 97 2.12 -1.32 5.67
C ILE A 97 1.91 -2.69 5.05
N GLY A 98 0.99 -2.78 4.10
CA GLY A 98 0.78 -3.98 3.29
C GLY A 98 1.18 -3.75 1.85
N HIS A 99 1.94 -4.67 1.30
CA HIS A 99 2.26 -4.71 -0.12
C HIS A 99 2.28 -6.17 -0.60
N VAL A 100 2.02 -6.36 -1.88
CA VAL A 100 2.04 -7.70 -2.46
C VAL A 100 3.49 -8.18 -2.57
N ALA A 101 3.80 -9.33 -1.95
CA ALA A 101 5.11 -9.93 -2.06
C ALA A 101 5.44 -10.29 -3.53
N GLN A 102 6.72 -10.18 -3.91
CA GLN A 102 7.15 -10.52 -5.28
C GLN A 102 7.06 -12.02 -5.57
N GLU A 103 7.09 -12.85 -4.53
CA GLU A 103 6.95 -14.30 -4.65
C GLU A 103 5.49 -14.71 -4.50
N ALA A 104 5.00 -15.36 -5.54
CA ALA A 104 3.65 -15.91 -5.54
C ALA A 104 3.58 -17.14 -4.64
N PRO A 105 2.50 -17.35 -3.85
CA PRO A 105 2.34 -18.52 -3.02
C PRO A 105 2.42 -19.81 -3.85
N GLY A 106 3.12 -20.80 -3.33
CA GLY A 106 3.30 -22.11 -3.92
C GLY A 106 3.10 -23.22 -2.87
N GLY A 107 3.06 -24.46 -3.32
CA GLY A 107 2.98 -25.60 -2.41
C GLY A 107 1.58 -26.18 -2.24
N GLU A 108 1.38 -26.89 -1.13
CA GLU A 108 0.17 -27.67 -0.85
C GLU A 108 -0.96 -26.84 -0.23
N ASP A 109 -0.65 -25.65 0.29
CA ASP A 109 -1.65 -24.79 0.89
C ASP A 109 -2.68 -24.33 -0.14
N SER A 110 -3.94 -24.32 0.27
CA SER A 110 -5.01 -23.78 -0.56
C SER A 110 -5.03 -22.24 -0.54
N PRO A 111 -5.62 -21.58 -1.56
CA PRO A 111 -5.82 -20.15 -1.57
C PRO A 111 -6.44 -19.59 -0.27
N VAL A 112 -7.52 -20.21 0.22
CA VAL A 112 -8.17 -19.77 1.46
C VAL A 112 -7.28 -20.01 2.67
N GLY A 113 -6.57 -21.13 2.73
CA GLY A 113 -5.61 -21.41 3.80
C GLY A 113 -4.48 -20.40 3.84
N TRP A 114 -3.90 -20.09 2.67
CA TRP A 114 -2.87 -19.07 2.54
C TRP A 114 -3.32 -17.69 3.00
N VAL A 115 -4.50 -17.26 2.58
CA VAL A 115 -5.06 -15.95 2.97
C VAL A 115 -5.29 -15.88 4.48
N LEU A 116 -5.84 -16.93 5.08
CA LEU A 116 -6.08 -16.99 6.53
C LEU A 116 -4.78 -17.02 7.34
N ALA A 117 -3.74 -17.70 6.84
CA ALA A 117 -2.44 -17.77 7.49
C ALA A 117 -1.68 -16.44 7.49
N ALA A 118 -2.05 -15.50 6.61
CA ALA A 118 -1.47 -14.16 6.61
C ALA A 118 -1.79 -13.37 7.89
N ASP A 119 -2.92 -13.66 8.56
CA ASP A 119 -3.26 -13.14 9.88
C ASP A 119 -2.58 -13.98 10.97
N THR A 120 -1.32 -13.65 11.22
CA THR A 120 -0.48 -14.38 12.19
C THR A 120 -0.96 -14.26 13.64
N GLU A 121 -1.60 -13.15 14.01
CA GLU A 121 -2.19 -12.98 15.34
C GLU A 121 -3.35 -13.98 15.54
N ARG A 122 -4.25 -14.03 14.56
CA ARG A 122 -5.36 -14.98 14.58
C ARG A 122 -4.87 -16.43 14.63
N ALA A 123 -3.90 -16.79 13.77
CA ALA A 123 -3.34 -18.13 13.72
C ALA A 123 -2.72 -18.52 15.07
N SER A 124 -1.90 -17.66 15.65
CA SER A 124 -1.25 -17.89 16.95
C SER A 124 -2.27 -18.04 18.08
N LEU A 125 -3.32 -17.23 18.11
CA LEU A 125 -4.37 -17.32 19.14
C LEU A 125 -5.17 -18.61 19.02
N LEU A 126 -5.45 -19.08 17.81
CA LEU A 126 -6.15 -20.34 17.60
C LEU A 126 -5.29 -21.55 18.05
N ASP A 127 -4.02 -21.56 17.71
CA ASP A 127 -3.07 -22.61 18.12
C ASP A 127 -2.90 -22.63 19.66
N GLU A 128 -2.82 -21.43 20.27
CA GLU A 128 -2.73 -21.33 21.73
C GLU A 128 -4.02 -21.79 22.41
N ALA A 129 -5.19 -21.52 21.84
CA ALA A 129 -6.47 -21.94 22.39
C ALA A 129 -6.60 -23.48 22.48
N GLU A 130 -5.96 -24.22 21.57
CA GLU A 130 -5.98 -25.69 21.58
C GLU A 130 -5.14 -26.29 22.73
N THR A 131 -4.14 -25.56 23.23
CA THR A 131 -3.17 -26.07 24.20
C THR A 131 -3.26 -25.39 25.57
N ALA A 132 -3.91 -24.25 25.68
CA ALA A 132 -4.05 -23.48 26.91
C ALA A 132 -4.85 -24.27 27.97
N SER A 133 -4.33 -24.29 29.20
CA SER A 133 -4.97 -24.94 30.35
C SER A 133 -5.35 -23.97 31.47
N ASP A 134 -4.79 -22.74 31.46
CA ASP A 134 -5.15 -21.71 32.43
C ASP A 134 -6.50 -21.04 32.06
N PRO A 135 -7.52 -21.07 32.96
CA PRO A 135 -8.82 -20.49 32.65
C PRO A 135 -8.79 -18.99 32.35
N GLY A 136 -7.90 -18.24 33.01
CA GLY A 136 -7.73 -16.81 32.75
C GLY A 136 -7.20 -16.56 31.34
N ARG A 137 -6.16 -17.28 30.96
CA ARG A 137 -5.57 -17.17 29.60
C ARG A 137 -6.57 -17.61 28.53
N ILE A 138 -7.33 -18.67 28.75
CA ILE A 138 -8.38 -19.10 27.81
C ILE A 138 -9.42 -17.99 27.60
N ALA A 139 -9.87 -17.32 28.67
CA ALA A 139 -10.80 -16.20 28.56
C ALA A 139 -10.20 -15.03 27.77
N ASP A 140 -8.95 -14.66 28.00
CA ASP A 140 -8.24 -13.60 27.26
C ASP A 140 -8.12 -13.93 25.78
N ILE A 141 -7.78 -15.17 25.43
CA ILE A 141 -7.68 -15.63 24.04
C ILE A 141 -9.05 -15.49 23.34
N HIS A 142 -10.11 -16.00 23.95
CA HIS A 142 -11.45 -15.91 23.37
C HIS A 142 -11.92 -14.47 23.23
N GLN A 143 -11.65 -13.62 24.21
CA GLN A 143 -11.95 -12.19 24.11
C GLN A 143 -11.19 -11.56 22.93
N ARG A 144 -9.90 -11.83 22.80
CA ARG A 144 -9.10 -11.28 21.71
C ARG A 144 -9.53 -11.78 20.33
N LEU A 145 -9.85 -13.08 20.20
CA LEU A 145 -10.43 -13.65 18.98
C LEU A 145 -11.76 -12.99 18.60
N SER A 146 -12.57 -12.63 19.60
CA SER A 146 -13.80 -11.86 19.37
C SER A 146 -13.53 -10.44 18.92
N ASP A 147 -12.57 -9.76 19.55
CA ASP A 147 -12.19 -8.36 19.24
C ASP A 147 -11.66 -8.20 17.81
N ILE A 148 -10.93 -9.21 17.30
CA ILE A 148 -10.40 -9.21 15.92
C ILE A 148 -11.37 -9.84 14.91
N ASP A 149 -12.59 -10.16 15.31
CA ASP A 149 -13.61 -10.82 14.48
C ASP A 149 -13.11 -12.10 13.78
N ALA A 150 -12.35 -12.93 14.53
CA ALA A 150 -11.70 -14.13 14.02
C ALA A 150 -12.67 -15.15 13.43
N HIS A 151 -13.93 -15.16 13.89
CA HIS A 151 -14.97 -16.07 13.40
C HIS A 151 -15.48 -15.73 12.01
N ALA A 152 -15.51 -14.44 11.63
CA ALA A 152 -15.88 -14.00 10.29
C ALA A 152 -14.72 -14.09 9.28
N ALA A 153 -13.48 -14.29 9.74
CA ALA A 153 -12.31 -14.32 8.90
C ALA A 153 -12.39 -15.32 7.71
N PRO A 154 -12.87 -16.57 7.88
CA PRO A 154 -13.01 -17.50 6.74
C PRO A 154 -13.97 -17.01 5.67
N ALA A 155 -15.11 -16.45 6.07
CA ALA A 155 -16.11 -15.91 5.14
C ALA A 155 -15.56 -14.68 4.40
N ARG A 156 -14.84 -13.79 5.10
CA ARG A 156 -14.19 -12.61 4.52
C ARG A 156 -13.10 -12.99 3.53
N ALA A 157 -12.23 -13.96 3.87
CA ALA A 157 -11.21 -14.47 2.98
C ALA A 157 -11.82 -15.08 1.71
N ALA A 158 -12.86 -15.91 1.87
CA ALA A 158 -13.58 -16.53 0.75
C ALA A 158 -14.24 -15.48 -0.17
N ALA A 159 -14.82 -14.43 0.39
CA ALA A 159 -15.45 -13.35 -0.38
C ALA A 159 -14.43 -12.56 -1.21
N ILE A 160 -13.25 -12.25 -0.64
CA ILE A 160 -12.16 -11.58 -1.37
C ILE A 160 -11.66 -12.47 -2.51
N LEU A 161 -11.41 -13.76 -2.25
CA LEU A 161 -10.98 -14.71 -3.26
C LEU A 161 -12.02 -14.87 -4.38
N ALA A 162 -13.30 -14.93 -4.03
CA ALA A 162 -14.39 -14.99 -5.03
C ALA A 162 -14.38 -13.74 -5.93
N GLY A 163 -14.19 -12.56 -5.35
CA GLY A 163 -14.06 -11.31 -6.09
C GLY A 163 -12.85 -11.28 -7.04
N LEU A 164 -11.79 -11.98 -6.70
CA LEU A 164 -10.60 -12.14 -7.55
C LEU A 164 -10.67 -13.33 -8.51
N GLY A 165 -11.85 -13.98 -8.64
CA GLY A 165 -12.14 -15.00 -9.63
C GLY A 165 -12.01 -16.45 -9.16
N PHE A 166 -11.76 -16.71 -7.86
CA PHE A 166 -11.70 -18.08 -7.33
C PHE A 166 -13.09 -18.55 -6.92
N ASP A 167 -13.66 -19.49 -7.63
CA ASP A 167 -14.87 -20.17 -7.16
C ASP A 167 -14.60 -21.01 -5.90
N SER A 168 -15.67 -21.50 -5.25
CA SER A 168 -15.55 -22.24 -4.00
C SER A 168 -14.68 -23.50 -4.10
N SER A 169 -14.63 -24.14 -5.27
CA SER A 169 -13.79 -25.34 -5.51
C SER A 169 -12.32 -24.94 -5.67
N ALA A 170 -12.05 -23.87 -6.41
CA ALA A 170 -10.70 -23.35 -6.62
C ALA A 170 -10.06 -22.85 -5.32
N GLN A 171 -10.84 -22.29 -4.40
CA GLN A 171 -10.35 -21.82 -3.09
C GLN A 171 -9.76 -22.93 -2.21
N LEU A 172 -10.11 -24.18 -2.47
CA LEU A 172 -9.69 -25.36 -1.68
C LEU A 172 -8.58 -26.19 -2.34
N ARG A 173 -8.23 -25.91 -3.60
CA ARG A 173 -7.20 -26.63 -4.34
C ARG A 173 -5.80 -26.14 -3.95
N PRO A 174 -4.75 -26.99 -4.01
CA PRO A 174 -3.38 -26.56 -3.71
C PRO A 174 -2.90 -25.42 -4.60
N CYS A 175 -2.21 -24.42 -4.04
CA CYS A 175 -1.69 -23.25 -4.78
C CYS A 175 -0.76 -23.65 -5.91
N ARG A 176 -0.02 -24.76 -5.80
CA ARG A 176 0.86 -25.28 -6.88
C ARG A 176 0.13 -25.61 -8.19
N GLU A 177 -1.17 -25.90 -8.13
CA GLU A 177 -1.96 -26.22 -9.32
C GLU A 177 -2.34 -25.00 -10.16
N PHE A 178 -2.10 -23.80 -9.63
CA PHE A 178 -2.43 -22.56 -10.30
C PHE A 178 -1.22 -21.98 -11.06
N SER A 179 -1.50 -21.26 -12.15
CA SER A 179 -0.48 -20.51 -12.86
C SER A 179 0.08 -19.38 -11.98
N GLY A 180 1.25 -18.80 -12.36
CA GLY A 180 1.86 -17.69 -11.64
C GLY A 180 0.91 -16.50 -11.44
N GLY A 181 0.15 -16.12 -12.47
CA GLY A 181 -0.83 -15.03 -12.39
C GLY A 181 -1.95 -15.31 -11.36
N TRP A 182 -2.49 -16.51 -11.33
CA TRP A 182 -3.48 -16.90 -10.33
C TRP A 182 -2.90 -16.92 -8.92
N ARG A 183 -1.67 -17.38 -8.76
CA ARG A 183 -0.99 -17.33 -7.46
C ARG A 183 -0.73 -15.89 -6.99
N MET A 184 -0.46 -14.95 -7.92
CA MET A 184 -0.38 -13.53 -7.57
C MET A 184 -1.73 -12.94 -7.13
N ARG A 185 -2.86 -13.43 -7.66
CA ARG A 185 -4.18 -13.07 -7.13
C ARG A 185 -4.37 -13.54 -5.68
N VAL A 186 -3.82 -14.71 -5.31
CA VAL A 186 -3.85 -15.19 -3.91
C VAL A 186 -3.02 -14.27 -3.01
N ALA A 187 -1.83 -13.86 -3.45
CA ALA A 187 -1.00 -12.91 -2.72
C ALA A 187 -1.72 -11.56 -2.53
N LEU A 188 -2.39 -11.06 -3.57
CA LEU A 188 -3.23 -9.86 -3.49
C LEU A 188 -4.38 -10.05 -2.50
N ALA A 189 -5.08 -11.20 -2.54
CA ALA A 189 -6.15 -11.51 -1.60
C ALA A 189 -5.69 -11.46 -0.14
N ALA A 190 -4.50 -12.00 0.16
CA ALA A 190 -3.94 -12.01 1.51
C ALA A 190 -3.70 -10.58 2.03
N ILE A 191 -3.17 -9.68 1.21
CA ILE A 191 -2.95 -8.29 1.62
C ILE A 191 -4.26 -7.52 1.80
N LEU A 192 -5.23 -7.73 0.90
CA LEU A 192 -6.57 -7.12 1.05
C LEU A 192 -7.28 -7.63 2.31
N PHE A 193 -7.13 -8.92 2.63
CA PHE A 193 -7.70 -9.55 3.82
C PHE A 193 -7.14 -8.96 5.14
N LEU A 194 -5.86 -8.62 5.16
CA LEU A 194 -5.20 -8.03 6.35
C LEU A 194 -5.62 -6.58 6.63
N GLU A 195 -6.21 -5.90 5.67
CA GLU A 195 -6.64 -4.50 5.77
C GLU A 195 -5.60 -3.57 6.44
N PRO A 196 -4.36 -3.49 5.89
CA PRO A 196 -3.33 -2.61 6.46
C PRO A 196 -3.73 -1.14 6.41
N GLU A 197 -3.21 -0.33 7.33
CA GLU A 197 -3.45 1.12 7.38
C GLU A 197 -2.87 1.86 6.18
N ILE A 198 -1.84 1.28 5.55
CA ILE A 198 -1.27 1.76 4.29
C ILE A 198 -1.15 0.57 3.34
N LEU A 199 -1.96 0.59 2.29
CA LEU A 199 -1.97 -0.43 1.24
C LEU A 199 -1.18 0.07 0.04
N LEU A 200 -0.11 -0.64 -0.33
CA LEU A 200 0.73 -0.36 -1.49
C LEU A 200 0.46 -1.40 -2.57
N LEU A 201 0.04 -0.94 -3.74
CA LEU A 201 -0.25 -1.79 -4.90
C LEU A 201 0.62 -1.37 -6.08
N ASP A 202 1.36 -2.30 -6.66
CA ASP A 202 2.16 -2.09 -7.87
C ASP A 202 1.55 -2.88 -9.02
N GLU A 203 0.92 -2.17 -9.96
CA GLU A 203 0.23 -2.71 -11.13
C GLU A 203 -0.71 -3.90 -10.81
N PRO A 204 -1.66 -3.75 -9.88
CA PRO A 204 -2.46 -4.86 -9.39
C PRO A 204 -3.35 -5.50 -10.46
N THR A 205 -3.65 -4.78 -11.54
CA THR A 205 -4.49 -5.27 -12.63
C THR A 205 -3.78 -6.20 -13.61
N ASN A 206 -2.44 -6.29 -13.56
CA ASN A 206 -1.67 -7.13 -14.49
C ASN A 206 -2.03 -8.63 -14.43
N TYR A 207 -2.58 -9.08 -13.31
CA TYR A 207 -2.95 -10.47 -13.08
C TYR A 207 -4.47 -10.69 -13.04
N LEU A 208 -5.25 -9.63 -13.24
CA LEU A 208 -6.71 -9.66 -13.18
C LEU A 208 -7.32 -9.66 -14.58
N ASP A 209 -8.45 -10.36 -14.73
CA ASP A 209 -9.38 -10.17 -15.82
C ASP A 209 -10.27 -8.94 -15.57
N LEU A 210 -11.16 -8.66 -16.49
CA LEU A 210 -12.06 -7.51 -16.39
C LEU A 210 -12.94 -7.58 -15.14
N GLU A 211 -13.46 -8.76 -14.80
CA GLU A 211 -14.35 -8.94 -13.64
C GLU A 211 -13.59 -8.71 -12.34
N GLY A 212 -12.39 -9.29 -12.20
CA GLY A 212 -11.50 -9.07 -11.06
C GLY A 212 -11.06 -7.61 -10.92
N THR A 213 -10.81 -6.93 -12.04
CA THR A 213 -10.47 -5.50 -12.04
C THR A 213 -11.63 -4.64 -11.55
N LEU A 214 -12.85 -4.87 -12.04
CA LEU A 214 -14.05 -4.16 -11.60
C LEU A 214 -14.37 -4.41 -10.12
N TRP A 215 -14.17 -5.65 -9.67
CA TRP A 215 -14.33 -5.98 -8.27
C TRP A 215 -13.29 -5.25 -7.40
N LEU A 216 -12.01 -5.25 -7.81
CA LEU A 216 -10.94 -4.55 -7.08
C LEU A 216 -11.23 -3.04 -7.02
N GLU A 217 -11.69 -2.43 -8.11
CA GLU A 217 -12.12 -1.03 -8.13
C GLU A 217 -13.16 -0.76 -7.05
N GLY A 218 -14.24 -1.57 -7.01
CA GLY A 218 -15.29 -1.45 -6.00
C GLY A 218 -14.76 -1.61 -4.57
N TYR A 219 -13.86 -2.56 -4.36
CA TYR A 219 -13.23 -2.81 -3.06
C TYR A 219 -12.38 -1.62 -2.60
N LEU A 220 -11.53 -1.08 -3.48
CA LEU A 220 -10.65 0.05 -3.14
C LEU A 220 -11.43 1.34 -2.84
N ARG A 221 -12.56 1.57 -3.49
CA ARG A 221 -13.42 2.73 -3.21
C ARG A 221 -13.96 2.74 -1.78
N THR A 222 -14.25 1.58 -1.24
CA THR A 222 -14.78 1.41 0.13
C THR A 222 -13.70 1.10 1.16
N TYR A 223 -12.46 0.92 0.73
CA TYR A 223 -11.34 0.61 1.61
C TYR A 223 -11.17 1.71 2.67
N PRO A 224 -11.14 1.39 3.99
CA PRO A 224 -11.20 2.41 5.03
C PRO A 224 -9.90 3.20 5.20
N HIS A 225 -8.79 2.67 4.73
CA HIS A 225 -7.45 3.19 4.99
C HIS A 225 -6.79 3.82 3.76
N THR A 226 -5.53 4.21 3.89
CA THR A 226 -4.75 4.84 2.81
C THR A 226 -4.34 3.81 1.77
N VAL A 227 -4.50 4.17 0.49
CA VAL A 227 -4.03 3.38 -0.64
C VAL A 227 -3.06 4.22 -1.47
N LEU A 228 -1.91 3.66 -1.78
CA LEU A 228 -1.00 4.18 -2.79
C LEU A 228 -0.84 3.12 -3.88
N MET A 229 -1.30 3.44 -5.09
CA MET A 229 -1.38 2.47 -6.19
C MET A 229 -0.63 2.97 -7.41
N VAL A 230 0.33 2.20 -7.88
CA VAL A 230 0.90 2.35 -9.23
C VAL A 230 -0.01 1.63 -10.21
N SER A 231 -0.47 2.31 -11.23
CA SER A 231 -1.22 1.70 -12.32
C SER A 231 -1.09 2.49 -13.63
N HIS A 232 -1.15 1.79 -14.74
CA HIS A 232 -1.31 2.35 -16.09
C HIS A 232 -2.77 2.30 -16.56
N ASP A 233 -3.66 1.70 -15.79
CA ASP A 233 -5.09 1.63 -16.08
C ASP A 233 -5.76 2.96 -15.68
N ARG A 234 -6.11 3.75 -16.70
CA ARG A 234 -6.74 5.08 -16.53
C ARG A 234 -8.12 4.98 -15.90
N ASP A 235 -8.91 3.98 -16.29
CA ASP A 235 -10.26 3.80 -15.79
C ASP A 235 -10.23 3.47 -14.30
N LEU A 236 -9.34 2.58 -13.88
CA LEU A 236 -9.11 2.27 -12.47
C LEU A 236 -8.68 3.53 -11.69
N LEU A 237 -7.70 4.29 -12.22
CA LEU A 237 -7.23 5.52 -11.58
C LEU A 237 -8.33 6.59 -11.51
N ASN A 238 -9.18 6.72 -12.52
CA ASN A 238 -10.29 7.67 -12.48
C ASN A 238 -11.36 7.32 -11.44
N ARG A 239 -11.59 6.03 -11.23
CA ARG A 239 -12.71 5.54 -10.40
C ARG A 239 -12.31 5.21 -8.97
N ALA A 240 -11.07 4.74 -8.75
CA ALA A 240 -10.63 4.24 -7.45
C ALA A 240 -9.85 5.27 -6.63
N VAL A 241 -9.25 6.32 -7.25
CA VAL A 241 -8.43 7.27 -6.52
C VAL A 241 -9.00 8.69 -6.53
N GLY A 242 -8.70 9.45 -5.48
CA GLY A 242 -9.10 10.86 -5.32
C GLY A 242 -7.97 11.85 -5.54
N ALA A 243 -6.74 11.36 -5.75
CA ALA A 243 -5.58 12.19 -6.05
C ALA A 243 -4.54 11.41 -6.86
N ILE A 244 -3.75 12.12 -7.63
CA ILE A 244 -2.63 11.58 -8.42
C ILE A 244 -1.33 12.17 -7.91
N LEU A 245 -0.41 11.30 -7.53
CA LEU A 245 0.98 11.63 -7.22
C LEU A 245 1.82 11.38 -8.48
N HIS A 246 2.26 12.46 -9.10
CA HIS A 246 3.02 12.39 -10.34
C HIS A 246 4.52 12.46 -10.07
N LEU A 247 5.23 11.44 -10.50
CA LEU A 247 6.69 11.37 -10.45
C LEU A 247 7.28 11.68 -11.82
N GLU A 248 7.91 12.84 -11.95
CA GLU A 248 8.54 13.30 -13.19
C GLU A 248 9.88 13.97 -12.90
N ARG A 249 10.95 13.48 -13.54
CA ARG A 249 12.33 14.00 -13.42
C ARG A 249 12.80 14.10 -11.97
N GLY A 250 12.53 13.08 -11.18
CA GLY A 250 12.89 13.03 -9.76
C GLY A 250 12.01 13.84 -8.82
N LYS A 251 10.97 14.53 -9.33
CA LYS A 251 10.07 15.36 -8.51
C LYS A 251 8.71 14.70 -8.35
N LEU A 252 8.16 14.81 -7.14
CA LEU A 252 6.80 14.40 -6.82
C LEU A 252 5.88 15.61 -6.78
N THR A 253 4.76 15.51 -7.47
CA THR A 253 3.71 16.55 -7.44
C THR A 253 2.35 15.90 -7.21
N LEU A 254 1.63 16.34 -6.18
CA LEU A 254 0.29 15.85 -5.88
C LEU A 254 -0.76 16.69 -6.62
N TYR A 255 -1.65 16.02 -7.33
CA TYR A 255 -2.79 16.60 -8.01
C TYR A 255 -4.08 16.03 -7.39
N THR A 256 -5.03 16.90 -7.10
CA THR A 256 -6.37 16.48 -6.63
C THR A 256 -7.22 16.04 -7.81
N GLY A 257 -7.97 14.96 -7.64
CA GLY A 257 -8.83 14.38 -8.67
C GLY A 257 -8.28 13.10 -9.28
N GLY A 258 -9.02 12.53 -10.23
CA GLY A 258 -8.62 11.34 -10.98
C GLY A 258 -7.60 11.63 -12.07
N TYR A 259 -7.33 10.59 -12.87
CA TYR A 259 -6.29 10.67 -13.91
C TYR A 259 -6.60 11.73 -15.00
N ASP A 260 -7.84 11.86 -15.43
CA ASP A 260 -8.22 12.83 -16.48
C ASP A 260 -8.04 14.27 -15.99
N THR A 261 -8.46 14.57 -14.75
CA THR A 261 -8.24 15.90 -14.13
C THR A 261 -6.74 16.23 -14.01
N PHE A 262 -5.93 15.21 -13.63
CA PHE A 262 -4.48 15.35 -13.60
C PHE A 262 -3.91 15.70 -14.98
N GLU A 263 -4.30 14.98 -16.05
CA GLU A 263 -3.83 15.26 -17.42
C GLU A 263 -4.19 16.66 -17.90
N GLU A 264 -5.43 17.10 -17.65
CA GLU A 264 -5.88 18.45 -18.01
C GLU A 264 -5.06 19.52 -17.29
N THR A 265 -4.94 19.41 -15.97
CA THR A 265 -4.17 20.36 -15.15
C THR A 265 -2.69 20.41 -15.58
N ARG A 266 -2.09 19.26 -15.88
CA ARG A 266 -0.72 19.19 -16.35
C ARG A 266 -0.53 19.86 -17.70
N ARG A 267 -1.45 19.62 -18.64
CA ARG A 267 -1.43 20.26 -19.98
C ARG A 267 -1.56 21.78 -19.89
N GLU A 268 -2.40 22.28 -19.00
CA GLU A 268 -2.56 23.71 -18.77
C GLU A 268 -1.28 24.34 -18.20
N LYS A 269 -0.66 23.70 -17.20
CA LYS A 269 0.62 24.18 -16.65
C LYS A 269 1.70 24.25 -17.71
N GLN A 270 1.86 23.19 -18.53
CA GLN A 270 2.83 23.18 -19.62
C GLN A 270 2.59 24.27 -20.66
N ARG A 271 1.31 24.56 -20.99
CA ARG A 271 0.95 25.65 -21.89
C ARG A 271 1.32 27.02 -21.33
N LEU A 272 1.15 27.22 -20.03
CA LEU A 272 1.51 28.47 -19.36
C LEU A 272 3.03 28.65 -19.32
N GLU A 273 3.78 27.62 -19.00
CA GLU A 273 5.25 27.65 -19.00
C GLU A 273 5.83 27.98 -20.39
N LEU A 274 5.27 27.40 -21.45
CA LEU A 274 5.68 27.70 -22.84
C LEU A 274 5.34 29.13 -23.29
N LYS A 275 4.39 29.81 -22.64
CA LYS A 275 4.04 31.21 -22.96
C LYS A 275 4.93 32.23 -22.20
N LEU A 276 5.63 31.79 -21.17
CA LEU A 276 6.50 32.63 -20.35
C LEU A 276 7.97 32.56 -20.78
N GLN A 277 8.31 31.67 -21.73
CA GLN A 277 9.60 31.60 -22.42
C GLN A 277 9.55 32.38 -23.74
#